data_70fdf54fb914d96e3d333d9223403c44
#
_entry.id   70fdf54fb914d96e3d333d9223403c44
#
_cell.length_a   1.000
_cell.length_b   1.000
_cell.length_c   1.000
_cell.angle_alpha   90.00
_cell.angle_beta   90.00
_cell.angle_gamma   90.00
#
_symmetry.space_group_name_H-M   'P 1'
#
loop_
_entity.id
_entity.type
_entity.pdbx_description
1 polymer ?
#
loop_
_entity_poly.entity_id
_entity_poly.type
_entity_poly.pdbx_seq_one_letter_code
_entity_poly.pdbx_strand_id
1 'polypeptide(L)'
;VGAILCNDNEIISEGYHEIYGSNHAEINAISNARKHQGKKFNNFSELALVCTLEPCSHVGKTGSCAEQIVETGIKKVVIGSIDPNPKVAGKGIEILKKNGIDVTVGIHEDIVKNQNKYFFFKHTNNKPYIILKIASSLDGKSHIESEERTIITSKASRYDVQILRASCDAILTGGNTLRNDNPRMNARVNFPTNQPKKILLTSKDFDKELNFFKDNDVPVSYTHLTLPTMS
;
A
#
# COMPACT_ATOMS: atom_id res chain seq x y z
N VAL A 1 2.70 -3.32 5.97
CA VAL A 1 2.79 -3.58 7.41
C VAL A 1 3.57 -4.86 7.62
N GLY A 2 4.52 -4.84 8.55
CA GLY A 2 5.35 -5.96 8.95
C GLY A 2 5.32 -6.16 10.45
N ALA A 3 5.60 -7.38 10.90
CA ALA A 3 5.76 -7.73 12.30
C ALA A 3 6.85 -8.79 12.47
N ILE A 4 7.52 -8.75 13.61
CA ILE A 4 8.48 -9.77 14.04
C ILE A 4 8.19 -10.22 15.45
N LEU A 5 8.46 -11.49 15.73
CA LEU A 5 8.60 -12.03 17.06
C LEU A 5 10.07 -12.18 17.38
N CYS A 6 10.51 -11.67 18.50
CA CYS A 6 11.90 -11.73 18.93
C CYS A 6 12.01 -11.93 20.45
N ASN A 7 13.19 -12.41 20.88
CA ASN A 7 13.68 -12.29 22.25
C ASN A 7 14.87 -11.32 22.26
N ASP A 8 15.58 -11.22 23.37
CA ASP A 8 16.71 -10.29 23.50
C ASP A 8 17.91 -10.62 22.59
N ASN A 9 17.99 -11.82 22.02
CA ASN A 9 19.14 -12.31 21.29
C ASN A 9 18.89 -12.51 19.79
N GLU A 10 17.65 -12.82 19.39
CA GLU A 10 17.37 -13.22 18.00
C GLU A 10 15.92 -12.94 17.56
N ILE A 11 15.73 -12.85 16.26
CA ILE A 11 14.42 -12.84 15.62
C ILE A 11 13.95 -14.29 15.46
N ILE A 12 12.85 -14.64 16.09
CA ILE A 12 12.25 -15.98 16.05
C ILE A 12 11.44 -16.19 14.78
N SER A 13 10.70 -15.18 14.39
CA SER A 13 9.89 -15.22 13.15
C SER A 13 9.53 -13.81 12.69
N GLU A 14 9.14 -13.75 11.43
CA GLU A 14 8.65 -12.53 10.80
C GLU A 14 7.35 -12.80 10.04
N GLY A 15 6.57 -11.75 9.82
CA GLY A 15 5.36 -11.78 9.03
C GLY A 15 5.07 -10.42 8.41
N TYR A 16 4.40 -10.44 7.27
CA TYR A 16 3.91 -9.23 6.61
C TYR A 16 2.50 -9.48 6.06
N HIS A 17 1.77 -8.41 5.78
CA HIS A 17 0.46 -8.51 5.16
C HIS A 17 0.63 -8.72 3.65
N GLU A 18 0.32 -9.89 3.16
CA GLU A 18 0.59 -10.31 1.78
C GLU A 18 -0.48 -9.83 0.80
N ILE A 19 -1.74 -10.11 1.12
CA ILE A 19 -2.87 -9.88 0.22
C ILE A 19 -4.06 -9.33 1.02
N TYR A 20 -4.76 -8.35 0.46
CA TYR A 20 -5.97 -7.81 1.06
C TYR A 20 -7.00 -8.90 1.40
N GLY A 21 -7.40 -8.95 2.67
CA GLY A 21 -8.35 -9.93 3.21
C GLY A 21 -7.73 -11.22 3.71
N SER A 22 -6.39 -11.38 3.65
CA SER A 22 -5.63 -12.42 4.34
C SER A 22 -5.23 -11.99 5.75
N ASN A 23 -4.50 -12.85 6.47
CA ASN A 23 -3.96 -12.55 7.77
C ASN A 23 -3.08 -11.30 7.77
N HIS A 24 -3.16 -10.51 8.82
CA HIS A 24 -2.26 -9.39 9.04
C HIS A 24 -0.87 -9.86 9.46
N ALA A 25 0.09 -8.93 9.44
CA ALA A 25 1.51 -9.20 9.68
C ALA A 25 1.75 -9.91 11.02
N GLU A 26 1.06 -9.48 12.06
CA GLU A 26 1.18 -10.00 13.43
C GLU A 26 0.79 -11.49 13.47
N ILE A 27 -0.33 -11.82 12.84
CA ILE A 27 -0.84 -13.20 12.81
C ILE A 27 0.04 -14.09 11.94
N ASN A 28 0.59 -13.55 10.87
CA ASN A 28 1.57 -14.27 10.05
C ASN A 28 2.86 -14.54 10.83
N ALA A 29 3.40 -13.57 11.57
CA ALA A 29 4.56 -13.78 12.42
C ALA A 29 4.32 -14.85 13.48
N ILE A 30 3.18 -14.80 14.20
CA ILE A 30 2.78 -15.81 15.18
C ILE A 30 2.63 -17.20 14.54
N SER A 31 1.99 -17.29 13.38
CA SER A 31 1.80 -18.53 12.64
C SER A 31 3.12 -19.13 12.18
N ASN A 32 4.04 -18.29 11.70
CA ASN A 32 5.36 -18.71 11.26
C ASN A 32 6.22 -19.23 12.43
N ALA A 33 6.17 -18.56 13.59
CA ALA A 33 6.83 -19.06 14.81
C ALA A 33 6.34 -20.46 15.18
N ARG A 34 5.03 -20.68 15.17
CA ARG A 34 4.44 -22.03 15.44
C ARG A 34 4.90 -23.10 14.46
N LYS A 35 5.08 -22.77 13.18
CA LYS A 35 5.54 -23.70 12.14
C LYS A 35 7.02 -24.05 12.30
N HIS A 36 7.89 -23.06 12.55
CA HIS A 36 9.34 -23.25 12.64
C HIS A 36 9.79 -23.96 13.90
N GLN A 37 9.14 -23.68 15.01
CA GLN A 37 9.46 -24.24 16.32
C GLN A 37 8.71 -25.58 16.62
N GLY A 38 7.91 -26.06 15.65
CA GLY A 38 7.06 -27.23 15.80
C GLY A 38 5.82 -26.99 16.64
N LYS A 39 4.86 -27.95 16.62
CA LYS A 39 3.56 -27.83 17.32
C LYS A 39 3.65 -27.60 18.85
N LYS A 40 4.83 -27.69 19.43
CA LYS A 40 5.07 -27.50 20.88
C LYS A 40 5.38 -26.05 21.29
N PHE A 41 5.60 -25.15 20.33
CA PHE A 41 5.87 -23.73 20.66
C PHE A 41 4.56 -23.00 20.91
N ASN A 42 4.05 -23.12 22.12
CA ASN A 42 2.82 -22.46 22.57
C ASN A 42 3.07 -21.40 23.63
N ASN A 43 4.32 -21.21 24.06
CA ASN A 43 4.66 -20.22 25.08
C ASN A 43 5.34 -19.01 24.45
N PHE A 44 4.61 -17.94 24.27
CA PHE A 44 5.10 -16.68 23.74
C PHE A 44 5.38 -15.64 24.85
N SER A 45 5.30 -16.03 26.12
CA SER A 45 5.40 -15.09 27.26
C SER A 45 6.76 -14.41 27.39
N GLU A 46 7.81 -15.04 26.87
CA GLU A 46 9.18 -14.51 26.87
C GLU A 46 9.53 -13.75 25.59
N LEU A 47 8.61 -13.68 24.63
CA LEU A 47 8.82 -12.99 23.38
C LEU A 47 8.21 -11.59 23.38
N ALA A 48 8.83 -10.70 22.63
CA ALA A 48 8.28 -9.43 22.23
C ALA A 48 7.74 -9.52 20.80
N LEU A 49 6.55 -8.97 20.57
CA LEU A 49 6.04 -8.70 19.25
C LEU A 49 6.36 -7.27 18.87
N VAL A 50 7.09 -7.07 17.78
CA VAL A 50 7.36 -5.74 17.22
C VAL A 50 6.59 -5.62 15.92
N CYS A 51 5.73 -4.61 15.78
CA CYS A 51 4.95 -4.34 14.60
C CYS A 51 5.09 -2.89 14.13
N THR A 52 5.08 -2.70 12.83
CA THR A 52 5.23 -1.36 12.25
C THR A 52 4.00 -0.50 12.49
N LEU A 53 2.81 -1.09 12.54
CA LEU A 53 1.53 -0.38 12.73
C LEU A 53 0.77 -1.00 13.91
N GLU A 54 -0.06 -0.21 14.55
CA GLU A 54 -0.96 -0.65 15.62
C GLU A 54 -1.78 -1.88 15.22
N PRO A 55 -1.81 -2.96 16.02
CA PRO A 55 -2.67 -4.12 15.80
C PRO A 55 -4.15 -3.74 15.77
N CYS A 56 -4.88 -4.22 14.78
CA CYS A 56 -6.29 -3.88 14.64
C CYS A 56 -7.15 -4.40 15.81
N SER A 57 -8.17 -3.60 16.15
CA SER A 57 -9.11 -3.87 17.25
C SER A 57 -10.46 -4.40 16.79
N HIS A 58 -10.76 -4.37 15.49
CA HIS A 58 -12.05 -4.74 14.96
C HIS A 58 -12.01 -6.12 14.29
N VAL A 59 -13.11 -6.82 14.38
CA VAL A 59 -13.33 -8.07 13.63
C VAL A 59 -13.70 -7.67 12.19
N GLY A 60 -12.74 -7.84 11.28
CA GLY A 60 -12.96 -7.65 9.84
C GLY A 60 -13.25 -8.98 9.16
N LYS A 61 -12.57 -9.25 8.05
CA LYS A 61 -12.57 -10.58 7.40
C LYS A 61 -11.78 -11.61 8.20
N THR A 62 -10.82 -11.16 9.00
CA THR A 62 -10.08 -11.91 10.01
C THR A 62 -10.41 -11.34 11.39
N GLY A 63 -10.24 -12.13 12.46
CA GLY A 63 -10.45 -11.65 13.82
C GLY A 63 -9.55 -10.47 14.18
N SER A 64 -9.83 -9.79 15.30
CA SER A 64 -9.01 -8.71 15.85
C SER A 64 -7.59 -9.20 16.13
N CYS A 65 -6.57 -8.54 15.54
CA CYS A 65 -5.17 -8.88 15.83
C CYS A 65 -4.82 -8.68 17.30
N ALA A 66 -5.32 -7.61 17.93
CA ALA A 66 -5.08 -7.33 19.34
C ALA A 66 -5.59 -8.46 20.26
N GLU A 67 -6.79 -8.98 20.00
CA GLU A 67 -7.34 -10.10 20.78
C GLU A 67 -6.55 -11.39 20.55
N GLN A 68 -6.21 -11.70 19.31
CA GLN A 68 -5.39 -12.88 19.01
C GLN A 68 -3.98 -12.79 19.63
N ILE A 69 -3.39 -11.60 19.73
CA ILE A 69 -2.10 -11.40 20.44
C ILE A 69 -2.30 -11.71 21.94
N VAL A 70 -3.36 -11.24 22.57
CA VAL A 70 -3.69 -11.55 23.97
C VAL A 70 -3.76 -13.06 24.19
N GLU A 71 -4.45 -13.80 23.32
CA GLU A 71 -4.59 -15.26 23.40
C GLU A 71 -3.26 -16.02 23.32
N THR A 72 -2.21 -15.44 22.73
CA THR A 72 -0.88 -16.08 22.66
C THR A 72 -0.11 -16.04 23.98
N GLY A 73 -0.49 -15.16 24.90
CA GLY A 73 0.24 -14.94 26.15
C GLY A 73 1.47 -14.03 26.04
N ILE A 74 1.71 -13.38 24.88
CA ILE A 74 2.74 -12.38 24.69
C ILE A 74 2.61 -11.29 25.79
N LYS A 75 3.75 -10.88 26.39
CA LYS A 75 3.78 -9.89 27.46
C LYS A 75 4.30 -8.52 27.04
N LYS A 76 4.95 -8.42 25.88
CA LYS A 76 5.54 -7.18 25.39
C LYS A 76 5.21 -6.95 23.92
N VAL A 77 4.70 -5.77 23.60
CA VAL A 77 4.41 -5.35 22.24
C VAL A 77 5.04 -3.99 21.97
N VAL A 78 5.78 -3.88 20.88
CA VAL A 78 6.40 -2.64 20.42
C VAL A 78 5.73 -2.23 19.10
N ILE A 79 5.28 -0.99 19.03
CA ILE A 79 4.50 -0.46 17.90
C ILE A 79 5.23 0.74 17.31
N GLY A 80 5.48 0.71 16.00
CA GLY A 80 6.12 1.81 15.30
C GLY A 80 5.23 3.06 15.23
N SER A 81 3.99 2.92 14.84
CA SER A 81 3.02 4.04 14.78
C SER A 81 1.60 3.61 15.11
N ILE A 82 0.83 4.52 15.68
CA ILE A 82 -0.62 4.38 15.86
C ILE A 82 -1.29 4.36 14.48
N ASP A 83 -2.34 3.57 14.33
CA ASP A 83 -3.13 3.53 13.11
C ASP A 83 -3.92 4.85 12.94
N PRO A 84 -3.76 5.58 11.83
CA PRO A 84 -4.49 6.82 11.58
C PRO A 84 -5.99 6.60 11.29
N ASN A 85 -6.42 5.35 11.08
CA ASN A 85 -7.82 5.02 10.82
C ASN A 85 -8.65 5.20 12.11
N PRO A 86 -9.66 6.09 12.15
CA PRO A 86 -10.49 6.32 13.35
C PRO A 86 -11.19 5.07 13.89
N LYS A 87 -11.35 4.03 13.08
CA LYS A 87 -11.92 2.75 13.53
C LYS A 87 -10.97 1.97 14.43
N VAL A 88 -9.67 2.18 14.31
CA VAL A 88 -8.61 1.52 15.09
C VAL A 88 -8.03 2.47 16.13
N ALA A 89 -7.35 3.49 15.73
CA ALA A 89 -6.79 4.66 16.44
C ALA A 89 -6.72 4.52 17.99
N GLY A 90 -5.75 3.77 18.49
CA GLY A 90 -5.52 3.55 19.93
C GLY A 90 -6.31 2.39 20.55
N LYS A 91 -7.35 1.88 19.90
CA LYS A 91 -8.21 0.82 20.47
C LYS A 91 -7.50 -0.53 20.58
N GLY A 92 -6.62 -0.85 19.61
CA GLY A 92 -5.78 -2.04 19.69
C GLY A 92 -4.82 -1.98 20.87
N ILE A 93 -4.19 -0.83 21.07
CA ILE A 93 -3.32 -0.55 22.22
C ILE A 93 -4.09 -0.69 23.55
N GLU A 94 -5.31 -0.16 23.61
CA GLU A 94 -6.16 -0.28 24.81
C GLU A 94 -6.48 -1.74 25.15
N ILE A 95 -6.82 -2.57 24.15
CA ILE A 95 -7.08 -4.01 24.34
C ILE A 95 -5.83 -4.68 24.92
N LEU A 96 -4.67 -4.44 24.35
CA LEU A 96 -3.40 -5.03 24.82
C LEU A 96 -3.10 -4.63 26.26
N LYS A 97 -3.17 -3.32 26.58
CA LYS A 97 -2.89 -2.80 27.94
C LYS A 97 -3.89 -3.32 28.98
N LYS A 98 -5.19 -3.39 28.67
CA LYS A 98 -6.22 -3.94 29.55
C LYS A 98 -5.97 -5.42 29.92
N ASN A 99 -5.28 -6.15 29.07
CA ASN A 99 -4.90 -7.55 29.30
C ASN A 99 -3.48 -7.72 29.88
N GLY A 100 -2.89 -6.65 30.42
CA GLY A 100 -1.61 -6.69 31.14
C GLY A 100 -0.38 -6.83 30.23
N ILE A 101 -0.50 -6.47 28.97
CA ILE A 101 0.61 -6.45 28.01
C ILE A 101 1.32 -5.11 28.12
N ASP A 102 2.66 -5.12 28.25
CA ASP A 102 3.50 -3.94 28.18
C ASP A 102 3.58 -3.44 26.73
N VAL A 103 3.14 -2.20 26.46
CA VAL A 103 3.05 -1.64 25.13
C VAL A 103 3.88 -0.38 25.01
N THR A 104 4.93 -0.43 24.18
CA THR A 104 5.74 0.72 23.77
C THR A 104 5.29 1.20 22.37
N VAL A 105 5.12 2.50 22.18
CA VAL A 105 4.63 3.09 20.93
C VAL A 105 5.57 4.19 20.45
N GLY A 106 5.68 4.36 19.13
CA GLY A 106 6.41 5.47 18.50
C GLY A 106 7.86 5.15 18.15
N ILE A 107 8.26 3.89 18.17
CA ILE A 107 9.62 3.50 17.79
C ILE A 107 9.78 3.62 16.26
N HIS A 108 10.71 4.48 15.83
CA HIS A 108 10.94 4.80 14.41
C HIS A 108 9.70 5.29 13.68
N GLU A 109 8.84 6.05 14.35
CA GLU A 109 7.52 6.46 13.86
C GLU A 109 7.59 7.14 12.49
N ASP A 110 8.56 8.05 12.29
CA ASP A 110 8.73 8.78 11.02
C ASP A 110 9.08 7.83 9.85
N ILE A 111 9.90 6.82 10.10
CA ILE A 111 10.24 5.79 9.11
C ILE A 111 8.99 5.00 8.72
N VAL A 112 8.21 4.56 9.70
CA VAL A 112 6.97 3.82 9.50
C VAL A 112 5.93 4.65 8.75
N LYS A 113 5.75 5.91 9.12
CA LYS A 113 4.84 6.84 8.43
C LYS A 113 5.26 7.07 6.98
N ASN A 114 6.55 7.23 6.72
CA ASN A 114 7.06 7.41 5.36
C ASN A 114 6.89 6.13 4.52
N GLN A 115 7.13 4.95 5.10
CA GLN A 115 6.90 3.67 4.43
C GLN A 115 5.43 3.50 4.00
N ASN A 116 4.49 3.96 4.81
CA ASN A 116 3.06 3.85 4.59
C ASN A 116 2.40 5.21 4.26
N LYS A 117 3.14 6.16 3.67
CA LYS A 117 2.72 7.56 3.48
C LYS A 117 1.35 7.73 2.79
N TYR A 118 1.03 6.87 1.82
CA TYR A 118 -0.25 6.94 1.09
C TYR A 118 -1.44 6.56 1.98
N PHE A 119 -1.25 5.54 2.83
CA PHE A 119 -2.23 5.10 3.81
C PHE A 119 -2.47 6.18 4.87
N PHE A 120 -1.40 6.71 5.46
CA PHE A 120 -1.49 7.80 6.43
C PHE A 120 -2.16 9.03 5.83
N PHE A 121 -1.72 9.48 4.65
CA PHE A 121 -2.29 10.64 3.98
C PHE A 121 -3.80 10.48 3.73
N LYS A 122 -4.23 9.33 3.23
CA LYS A 122 -5.64 9.02 2.96
C LYS A 122 -6.49 9.16 4.22
N HIS A 123 -6.06 8.55 5.33
CA HIS A 123 -6.84 8.55 6.56
C HIS A 123 -6.81 9.89 7.29
N THR A 124 -5.71 10.63 7.22
CA THR A 124 -5.58 11.95 7.83
C THR A 124 -6.34 13.01 7.06
N ASN A 125 -6.31 12.97 5.71
CA ASN A 125 -6.85 14.04 4.87
C ASN A 125 -8.19 13.69 4.21
N ASN A 126 -8.64 12.44 4.31
CA ASN A 126 -9.82 11.91 3.62
C ASN A 126 -9.81 12.20 2.09
N LYS A 127 -8.63 12.15 1.50
CA LYS A 127 -8.38 12.42 0.07
C LYS A 127 -7.39 11.39 -0.48
N PRO A 128 -7.45 11.08 -1.80
CA PRO A 128 -6.42 10.27 -2.42
C PRO A 128 -5.08 11.01 -2.44
N TYR A 129 -3.98 10.27 -2.30
CA TYR A 129 -2.63 10.82 -2.54
C TYR A 129 -2.39 10.88 -4.04
N ILE A 130 -2.15 12.08 -4.57
CA ILE A 130 -1.97 12.29 -6.01
C ILE A 130 -0.49 12.40 -6.33
N ILE A 131 -0.03 11.61 -7.29
CA ILE A 131 1.33 11.68 -7.83
C ILE A 131 1.24 12.17 -9.28
N LEU A 132 1.86 13.30 -9.56
CA LEU A 132 2.00 13.81 -10.92
C LEU A 132 3.33 13.33 -11.49
N LYS A 133 3.28 12.50 -12.55
CA LYS A 133 4.46 12.04 -13.27
C LYS A 133 4.55 12.72 -14.63
N ILE A 134 5.64 13.42 -14.86
CA ILE A 134 5.94 14.09 -16.14
C ILE A 134 7.27 13.53 -16.67
N ALA A 135 7.35 13.34 -18.00
CA ALA A 135 8.62 13.16 -18.71
C ALA A 135 8.86 14.38 -19.59
N SER A 136 9.98 15.05 -19.39
CA SER A 136 10.35 16.24 -20.16
C SER A 136 11.85 16.27 -20.45
N SER A 137 12.24 16.99 -21.49
CA SER A 137 13.61 17.41 -21.72
C SER A 137 14.01 18.46 -20.68
N LEU A 138 15.28 18.87 -20.69
CA LEU A 138 15.80 19.86 -19.75
C LEU A 138 15.15 21.24 -19.92
N ASP A 139 14.73 21.58 -21.13
CA ASP A 139 13.97 22.81 -21.46
C ASP A 139 12.45 22.65 -21.34
N GLY A 140 11.98 21.58 -20.68
CA GLY A 140 10.56 21.36 -20.35
C GLY A 140 9.69 20.83 -21.49
N LYS A 141 10.27 20.35 -22.60
CA LYS A 141 9.50 19.80 -23.73
C LYS A 141 9.12 18.35 -23.45
N SER A 142 7.89 17.98 -23.75
CA SER A 142 7.36 16.62 -23.56
C SER A 142 7.35 15.78 -24.84
N HIS A 143 7.55 16.41 -26.02
CA HIS A 143 7.60 15.77 -27.33
C HIS A 143 8.36 16.66 -28.32
N ILE A 144 8.80 16.07 -29.41
CA ILE A 144 9.24 16.78 -30.60
C ILE A 144 8.14 16.67 -31.65
N GLU A 145 8.10 17.64 -32.57
CA GLU A 145 7.13 17.66 -33.66
C GLU A 145 7.53 16.62 -34.70
N SER A 146 7.06 15.39 -34.53
CA SER A 146 7.26 14.28 -35.46
C SER A 146 6.08 13.31 -35.39
N GLU A 147 5.90 12.52 -36.44
CA GLU A 147 4.89 11.45 -36.48
C GLU A 147 5.25 10.28 -35.53
N GLU A 148 6.50 10.17 -35.12
CA GLU A 148 6.98 9.11 -34.26
C GLU A 148 6.89 9.47 -32.77
N ARG A 149 6.64 8.46 -31.94
CA ARG A 149 6.61 8.62 -30.48
C ARG A 149 7.98 9.06 -29.95
N THR A 150 8.02 10.22 -29.32
CA THR A 150 9.24 10.74 -28.69
C THR A 150 9.60 9.97 -27.42
N ILE A 151 10.81 9.43 -27.36
CA ILE A 151 11.37 8.78 -26.17
C ILE A 151 12.39 9.71 -25.53
N ILE A 152 12.05 10.33 -24.40
CA ILE A 152 12.88 11.31 -23.70
C ILE A 152 13.76 10.65 -22.63
N THR A 153 13.24 9.63 -21.95
CA THR A 153 13.88 9.05 -20.75
C THR A 153 14.54 7.70 -21.03
N SER A 154 15.54 7.35 -20.22
CA SER A 154 16.28 6.09 -20.30
C SER A 154 15.39 4.86 -20.05
N LYS A 155 15.90 3.67 -20.36
CA LYS A 155 15.22 2.40 -20.02
C LYS A 155 15.04 2.25 -18.52
N ALA A 156 16.04 2.64 -17.70
CA ALA A 156 15.99 2.59 -16.25
C ALA A 156 14.86 3.49 -15.70
N SER A 157 14.79 4.75 -16.13
CA SER A 157 13.70 5.66 -15.74
C SER A 157 12.32 5.14 -16.14
N ARG A 158 12.21 4.50 -17.31
CA ARG A 158 10.95 3.90 -17.74
C ARG A 158 10.56 2.67 -16.93
N TYR A 159 11.54 1.90 -16.43
CA TYR A 159 11.27 0.80 -15.52
C TYR A 159 10.81 1.30 -14.14
N ASP A 160 11.44 2.35 -13.62
CA ASP A 160 11.01 3.00 -12.38
C ASP A 160 9.57 3.49 -12.45
N VAL A 161 9.13 4.02 -13.61
CA VAL A 161 7.71 4.33 -13.85
C VAL A 161 6.81 3.09 -13.76
N GLN A 162 7.29 1.89 -14.14
CA GLN A 162 6.48 0.67 -13.97
C GLN A 162 6.34 0.28 -12.50
N ILE A 163 7.39 0.46 -11.69
CA ILE A 163 7.34 0.28 -10.24
C ILE A 163 6.35 1.27 -9.62
N LEU A 164 6.42 2.54 -10.02
CA LEU A 164 5.47 3.55 -9.57
C LEU A 164 4.02 3.19 -9.91
N ARG A 165 3.76 2.68 -11.12
CA ARG A 165 2.44 2.21 -11.52
C ARG A 165 1.96 1.03 -10.68
N ALA A 166 2.84 0.09 -10.36
CA ALA A 166 2.55 -1.06 -9.51
C ALA A 166 2.17 -0.66 -8.08
N SER A 167 2.62 0.52 -7.62
CA SER A 167 2.30 1.05 -6.29
C SER A 167 1.04 1.91 -6.23
N CYS A 168 0.37 2.14 -7.37
CA CYS A 168 -0.83 2.98 -7.45
C CYS A 168 -2.11 2.14 -7.54
N ASP A 169 -3.19 2.60 -6.89
CA ASP A 169 -4.53 2.01 -7.04
C ASP A 169 -5.15 2.36 -8.40
N ALA A 170 -4.80 3.52 -8.95
CA ALA A 170 -5.31 3.99 -10.22
C ALA A 170 -4.30 4.86 -10.99
N ILE A 171 -4.41 4.85 -12.32
CA ILE A 171 -3.65 5.73 -13.23
C ILE A 171 -4.64 6.53 -14.05
N LEU A 172 -4.51 7.86 -13.96
CA LEU A 172 -5.30 8.79 -14.77
C LEU A 172 -4.49 9.28 -15.97
N THR A 173 -5.09 9.25 -17.16
CA THR A 173 -4.50 9.79 -18.39
C THR A 173 -5.49 10.65 -19.17
N GLY A 174 -4.96 11.58 -19.97
CA GLY A 174 -5.77 12.42 -20.85
C GLY A 174 -6.04 11.77 -22.22
N GLY A 175 -7.12 12.21 -22.88
CA GLY A 175 -7.52 11.71 -24.19
C GLY A 175 -6.49 11.94 -25.30
N ASN A 176 -5.68 13.01 -25.25
CA ASN A 176 -4.62 13.23 -26.23
C ASN A 176 -3.51 12.17 -26.12
N THR A 177 -3.08 11.84 -24.89
CA THR A 177 -2.13 10.74 -24.66
C THR A 177 -2.68 9.41 -25.18
N LEU A 178 -3.98 9.16 -24.96
CA LEU A 178 -4.63 7.95 -25.49
C LEU A 178 -4.53 7.85 -27.01
N ARG A 179 -4.89 8.92 -27.73
CA ARG A 179 -4.93 8.95 -29.20
C ARG A 179 -3.55 8.92 -29.83
N ASN A 180 -2.60 9.68 -29.25
CA ASN A 180 -1.26 9.84 -29.84
C ASN A 180 -0.32 8.67 -29.49
N ASP A 181 -0.37 8.18 -28.26
CA ASP A 181 0.61 7.18 -27.77
C ASP A 181 0.08 5.76 -27.74
N ASN A 182 -1.25 5.57 -27.88
CA ASN A 182 -1.92 4.28 -27.75
C ASN A 182 -1.37 3.43 -26.58
N PRO A 183 -1.34 3.97 -25.35
CA PRO A 183 -0.65 3.35 -24.23
C PRO A 183 -1.47 2.23 -23.61
N ARG A 184 -0.81 1.23 -23.03
CA ARG A 184 -1.49 0.20 -22.23
C ARG A 184 -1.88 0.67 -20.83
N MET A 185 -1.12 1.60 -20.23
CA MET A 185 -1.30 2.13 -18.86
C MET A 185 -1.33 1.06 -17.75
N ASN A 186 -0.78 -0.12 -18.00
CA ASN A 186 -0.59 -1.17 -17.00
C ASN A 186 0.81 -1.11 -16.36
N ALA A 187 0.98 -1.77 -15.22
CA ALA A 187 2.28 -1.99 -14.59
C ALA A 187 2.93 -3.24 -15.19
N ARG A 188 4.12 -3.11 -15.76
CA ARG A 188 4.93 -4.20 -16.34
C ARG A 188 6.19 -4.37 -15.52
N VAL A 189 6.06 -5.10 -14.42
CA VAL A 189 7.12 -5.43 -13.46
C VAL A 189 7.35 -6.94 -13.44
N ASN A 190 8.49 -7.37 -12.91
CA ASN A 190 8.88 -8.79 -12.82
C ASN A 190 8.54 -9.44 -11.46
N PHE A 191 7.61 -8.85 -10.73
CA PHE A 191 7.11 -9.37 -9.47
C PHE A 191 5.57 -9.32 -9.44
N PRO A 192 4.90 -10.15 -8.62
CA PRO A 192 3.45 -10.13 -8.46
C PRO A 192 2.95 -8.76 -8.03
N THR A 193 1.96 -8.22 -8.75
CA THR A 193 1.35 -6.94 -8.42
C THR A 193 -0.11 -6.89 -8.87
N ASN A 194 -0.93 -6.14 -8.14
CA ASN A 194 -2.26 -5.79 -8.59
C ASN A 194 -2.14 -4.71 -9.67
N GLN A 195 -2.91 -4.87 -10.76
CA GLN A 195 -2.92 -3.84 -11.81
C GLN A 195 -3.72 -2.61 -11.35
N PRO A 196 -3.19 -1.39 -11.59
CA PRO A 196 -3.91 -0.17 -11.26
C PRO A 196 -5.16 -0.02 -12.15
N LYS A 197 -6.23 0.52 -11.58
CA LYS A 197 -7.41 0.90 -12.36
C LYS A 197 -7.05 1.99 -13.36
N LYS A 198 -7.55 1.90 -14.57
CA LYS A 198 -7.29 2.87 -15.64
C LYS A 198 -8.41 3.92 -15.67
N ILE A 199 -8.05 5.20 -15.57
CA ILE A 199 -8.99 6.31 -15.62
C ILE A 199 -8.65 7.18 -16.83
N LEU A 200 -9.61 7.36 -17.72
CA LEU A 200 -9.49 8.22 -18.88
C LEU A 200 -10.26 9.52 -18.68
N LEU A 201 -9.56 10.64 -18.85
CA LEU A 201 -10.16 11.97 -18.87
C LEU A 201 -10.18 12.50 -20.29
N THR A 202 -11.36 12.60 -20.89
CA THR A 202 -11.52 13.11 -22.27
C THR A 202 -12.90 13.69 -22.49
N SER A 203 -12.98 14.75 -23.31
CA SER A 203 -14.22 15.32 -23.84
C SER A 203 -14.47 14.94 -25.31
N LYS A 204 -13.57 14.17 -25.93
CA LYS A 204 -13.66 13.76 -27.33
C LYS A 204 -13.84 12.25 -27.42
N ASP A 205 -14.41 11.81 -28.53
CA ASP A 205 -14.54 10.39 -28.83
C ASP A 205 -13.20 9.67 -28.91
N PHE A 206 -13.22 8.40 -28.66
CA PHE A 206 -12.05 7.53 -28.69
C PHE A 206 -12.40 6.14 -29.23
N ASP A 207 -11.41 5.52 -29.86
CA ASP A 207 -11.51 4.16 -30.36
C ASP A 207 -11.32 3.17 -29.19
N LYS A 208 -12.27 2.24 -29.03
CA LYS A 208 -12.23 1.17 -28.01
C LYS A 208 -11.25 0.04 -28.35
N GLU A 209 -10.75 -0.02 -29.58
CA GLU A 209 -9.74 -1.00 -30.02
C GLU A 209 -8.32 -0.62 -29.58
N LEU A 210 -8.12 0.54 -28.97
CA LEU A 210 -6.83 0.98 -28.47
C LEU A 210 -6.30 0.08 -27.33
N ASN A 211 -4.99 0.00 -27.20
CA ASN A 211 -4.32 -0.84 -26.18
C ASN A 211 -4.73 -0.56 -24.74
N PHE A 212 -5.22 0.63 -24.47
CA PHE A 212 -5.75 1.03 -23.17
C PHE A 212 -6.92 0.14 -22.71
N PHE A 213 -7.74 -0.36 -23.63
CA PHE A 213 -8.95 -1.14 -23.34
C PHE A 213 -8.77 -2.66 -23.47
N LYS A 214 -7.60 -3.13 -23.92
CA LYS A 214 -7.39 -4.56 -24.24
C LYS A 214 -7.13 -5.45 -23.01
N ASP A 215 -6.77 -4.88 -21.85
CA ASP A 215 -6.63 -5.63 -20.63
C ASP A 215 -8.00 -5.73 -19.93
N ASN A 216 -8.27 -6.81 -19.20
CA ASN A 216 -9.59 -7.11 -18.59
C ASN A 216 -10.04 -6.13 -17.50
N ASP A 217 -9.26 -5.09 -17.18
CA ASP A 217 -9.64 -4.04 -16.26
C ASP A 217 -10.56 -3.04 -16.94
N VAL A 218 -11.78 -2.91 -16.43
CA VAL A 218 -12.77 -1.97 -16.97
C VAL A 218 -12.30 -0.53 -16.71
N PRO A 219 -11.92 0.24 -17.73
CA PRO A 219 -11.51 1.62 -17.54
C PRO A 219 -12.71 2.48 -17.19
N VAL A 220 -12.53 3.41 -16.25
CA VAL A 220 -13.52 4.44 -15.93
C VAL A 220 -13.26 5.65 -16.83
N SER A 221 -14.27 6.05 -17.60
CA SER A 221 -14.19 7.23 -18.48
C SER A 221 -14.99 8.39 -17.87
N TYR A 222 -14.35 9.55 -17.74
CA TYR A 222 -15.00 10.79 -17.35
C TYR A 222 -15.00 11.76 -18.53
N THR A 223 -16.19 12.24 -18.93
CA THR A 223 -16.35 13.12 -20.09
C THR A 223 -16.46 14.60 -19.73
N HIS A 224 -16.72 14.95 -18.47
CA HIS A 224 -16.85 16.35 -18.02
C HIS A 224 -16.24 16.55 -16.63
N LEU A 225 -15.23 17.41 -16.56
CA LEU A 225 -14.84 18.08 -15.31
C LEU A 225 -15.53 19.46 -15.33
N THR A 226 -16.56 19.64 -14.54
CA THR A 226 -16.97 20.97 -14.12
C THR A 226 -15.97 21.41 -13.06
N LEU A 227 -15.02 22.26 -13.44
CA LEU A 227 -14.26 23.02 -12.44
C LEU A 227 -15.26 23.89 -11.67
N PRO A 228 -15.19 23.94 -10.32
CA PRO A 228 -15.98 24.92 -9.58
C PRO A 228 -15.58 26.28 -10.14
N THR A 229 -16.55 27.01 -10.68
CA THR A 229 -16.38 28.42 -11.01
C THR A 229 -16.04 29.14 -9.72
N MET A 230 -14.81 29.63 -9.62
CA MET A 230 -14.45 30.56 -8.54
C MET A 230 -15.26 31.83 -8.78
N SER A 231 -16.32 31.99 -8.00
CA SER A 231 -17.02 33.29 -7.82
C SER A 231 -16.31 34.08 -6.74
#